data_fb95697435b9906ad6223f2b29516c31
#
_entry.id   fb95697435b9906ad6223f2b29516c31
#
_cell.length_a   1.000
_cell.length_b   1.000
_cell.length_c   1.000
_cell.angle_alpha   90.00
_cell.angle_beta   90.00
_cell.angle_gamma   90.00
#
_symmetry.space_group_name_H-M   'P 1'
#
loop_
_entity.id
_entity.type
_entity.pdbx_description
1 polymer ?
#
loop_
_entity_poly.entity_id
_entity_poly.type
_entity_poly.pdbx_seq_one_letter_code
_entity_poly.pdbx_strand_id
1 'polypeptide(L)'
;MMGSRLGVAGAALFVAMAAVPAAAQQPGPSGGTLDMTHPQATAPGTPSAGVSDAVVVKTGAAVRRVAAIRQSYGPRIAAAGTDSERQNLQQQAMAEATKAINDQGLSLDQYNHVIEMAQADPALGKRVVDAVQSGQ
;
A
#
# COMPACT_ATOMS: atom_id res chain seq x y z
N MET A 1 3.16 48.25 8.65
CA MET A 1 4.08 47.81 9.70
C MET A 1 3.47 46.64 10.42
N MET A 2 4.26 45.66 10.68
CA MET A 2 4.02 44.43 11.41
C MET A 2 3.51 43.24 10.60
N GLY A 3 4.47 42.50 10.15
CA GLY A 3 4.32 41.20 9.56
C GLY A 3 4.09 40.12 10.61
N SER A 4 3.13 39.23 10.35
CA SER A 4 2.96 38.00 11.08
C SER A 4 3.41 36.86 10.22
N ARG A 5 4.50 36.27 10.63
CA ARG A 5 5.04 35.03 10.06
C ARG A 5 4.21 33.87 10.59
N LEU A 6 3.45 33.22 9.72
CA LEU A 6 2.86 31.91 10.05
C LEU A 6 3.91 30.84 9.79
N GLY A 7 4.37 30.24 10.87
CA GLY A 7 5.20 29.06 10.84
C GLY A 7 4.36 27.84 10.42
N VAL A 8 4.78 27.23 9.34
CA VAL A 8 4.28 25.91 8.89
C VAL A 8 4.94 24.86 9.77
N ALA A 9 4.21 24.35 10.73
CA ALA A 9 4.63 23.16 11.48
C ALA A 9 4.16 21.91 10.71
N GLY A 10 5.07 21.30 10.00
CA GLY A 10 4.87 19.99 9.39
C GLY A 10 4.80 18.92 10.46
N ALA A 11 3.65 18.33 10.66
CA ALA A 11 3.50 17.11 11.46
C ALA A 11 3.74 15.90 10.58
N ALA A 12 4.97 15.42 10.56
CA ALA A 12 5.31 14.10 10.04
C ALA A 12 4.87 13.06 11.08
N LEU A 13 3.83 12.31 10.77
CA LEU A 13 3.43 11.17 11.57
C LEU A 13 4.26 9.95 11.11
N PHE A 14 5.43 9.78 11.72
CA PHE A 14 6.19 8.54 11.67
C PHE A 14 5.61 7.59 12.72
N VAL A 15 4.93 6.56 12.27
CA VAL A 15 4.67 5.39 13.11
C VAL A 15 5.89 4.48 12.98
N ALA A 16 6.76 4.57 13.97
CA ALA A 16 7.82 3.60 14.16
C ALA A 16 7.23 2.37 14.84
N MET A 17 7.15 1.26 14.14
CA MET A 17 6.86 -0.03 14.74
C MET A 17 8.15 -0.82 14.91
N ALA A 18 8.42 -1.15 16.16
CA ALA A 18 9.62 -1.79 16.66
C ALA A 18 9.80 -3.21 16.09
N ALA A 19 11.05 -3.51 15.81
CA ALA A 19 11.55 -4.84 15.47
C ALA A 19 11.49 -5.78 16.67
N VAL A 20 11.07 -7.01 16.41
CA VAL A 20 11.32 -8.16 17.30
C VAL A 20 12.14 -9.18 16.51
N PRO A 21 13.34 -9.54 16.94
CA PRO A 21 14.09 -10.64 16.37
C PRO A 21 13.71 -11.94 17.06
N ALA A 22 13.34 -12.95 16.34
CA ALA A 22 13.35 -14.31 16.84
C ALA A 22 14.06 -15.21 15.83
N ALA A 23 15.26 -15.60 16.25
CA ALA A 23 16.05 -16.65 15.63
C ALA A 23 15.40 -18.01 15.92
N ALA A 24 15.37 -18.87 14.93
CA ALA A 24 15.48 -20.31 15.11
C ALA A 24 15.95 -20.96 13.81
N GLN A 25 17.18 -21.35 13.82
CA GLN A 25 17.80 -22.28 12.88
C GLN A 25 17.24 -23.68 13.12
N GLN A 26 16.99 -24.41 12.05
CA GLN A 26 17.17 -25.86 12.07
C GLN A 26 17.56 -26.35 10.68
N PRO A 27 18.70 -27.07 10.60
CA PRO A 27 19.08 -27.79 9.40
C PRO A 27 18.59 -29.25 9.48
N GLY A 28 18.14 -29.75 8.39
CA GLY A 28 17.87 -31.21 8.28
C GLY A 28 17.91 -31.63 6.81
N PRO A 29 18.42 -32.83 6.55
CA PRO A 29 19.21 -33.10 5.38
C PRO A 29 18.48 -33.88 4.26
N SER A 30 19.04 -33.69 3.09
CA SER A 30 19.26 -34.67 2.01
C SER A 30 18.17 -35.69 1.62
N GLY A 31 17.93 -35.72 0.36
CA GLY A 31 17.66 -37.00 -0.26
C GLY A 31 16.74 -36.92 -1.46
N GLY A 32 17.34 -37.04 -2.64
CA GLY A 32 16.78 -37.94 -3.60
C GLY A 32 15.93 -37.35 -4.73
N THR A 33 16.56 -37.39 -5.80
CA THR A 33 16.19 -37.95 -7.11
C THR A 33 15.67 -36.96 -8.14
N LEU A 34 16.50 -36.92 -9.13
CA LEU A 34 16.29 -36.44 -10.49
C LEU A 34 14.96 -36.92 -11.08
N ASP A 35 14.10 -35.98 -11.45
CA ASP A 35 13.19 -36.26 -12.55
C ASP A 35 13.27 -35.10 -13.54
N MET A 36 13.97 -35.39 -14.62
CA MET A 36 13.99 -34.61 -15.84
C MET A 36 12.68 -34.90 -16.56
N THR A 37 11.90 -33.87 -16.79
CA THR A 37 11.15 -33.65 -18.02
C THR A 37 9.93 -32.76 -17.74
N HIS A 38 10.13 -31.45 -17.79
CA HIS A 38 9.01 -30.57 -18.09
C HIS A 38 9.46 -29.64 -19.22
N PRO A 39 8.73 -29.59 -20.35
CA PRO A 39 9.00 -28.62 -21.38
C PRO A 39 8.75 -27.22 -20.84
N GLN A 40 9.80 -26.45 -20.83
CA GLN A 40 9.82 -25.06 -20.42
C GLN A 40 8.98 -24.25 -21.43
N ALA A 41 7.72 -24.05 -21.11
CA ALA A 41 6.92 -23.05 -21.80
C ALA A 41 7.51 -21.67 -21.46
N THR A 42 8.12 -21.07 -22.45
CA THR A 42 8.64 -19.71 -22.41
C THR A 42 7.48 -18.76 -22.16
N ALA A 43 7.27 -18.40 -20.91
CA ALA A 43 6.37 -17.30 -20.54
C ALA A 43 7.15 -15.98 -20.63
N PRO A 44 6.70 -15.01 -21.41
CA PRO A 44 7.31 -13.69 -21.43
C PRO A 44 6.97 -12.95 -20.14
N GLY A 45 7.98 -12.53 -19.43
CA GLY A 45 7.86 -11.64 -18.27
C GLY A 45 7.82 -12.41 -16.96
N THR A 46 8.98 -12.50 -16.31
CA THR A 46 9.12 -12.94 -14.93
C THR A 46 8.27 -12.01 -14.05
N PRO A 47 7.17 -12.47 -13.43
CA PRO A 47 6.50 -11.65 -12.44
C PRO A 47 7.47 -11.46 -11.30
N SER A 48 7.70 -10.22 -10.89
CA SER A 48 8.36 -9.90 -9.62
C SER A 48 7.75 -10.80 -8.56
N ALA A 49 8.58 -11.65 -7.93
CA ALA A 49 8.14 -12.78 -7.14
C ALA A 49 7.09 -12.36 -6.10
N GLY A 50 5.83 -12.73 -6.33
CA GLY A 50 4.79 -12.69 -5.32
C GLY A 50 3.52 -11.89 -5.65
N VAL A 51 3.52 -10.89 -6.53
CA VAL A 51 2.32 -10.08 -6.80
C VAL A 51 1.88 -10.20 -8.26
N SER A 52 0.70 -10.78 -8.50
CA SER A 52 0.14 -10.92 -9.84
C SER A 52 -0.29 -9.59 -10.45
N ASP A 53 -0.31 -9.48 -11.78
CA ASP A 53 -0.76 -8.28 -12.50
C ASP A 53 -2.20 -7.90 -12.12
N ALA A 54 -3.06 -8.88 -11.92
CA ALA A 54 -4.44 -8.65 -11.49
C ALA A 54 -4.50 -7.94 -10.12
N VAL A 55 -3.63 -8.32 -9.18
CA VAL A 55 -3.52 -7.65 -7.88
C VAL A 55 -2.95 -6.25 -8.02
N VAL A 56 -1.94 -6.06 -8.89
CA VAL A 56 -1.37 -4.73 -9.18
C VAL A 56 -2.43 -3.77 -9.72
N VAL A 57 -3.24 -4.21 -10.69
CA VAL A 57 -4.33 -3.40 -11.27
C VAL A 57 -5.37 -3.02 -10.21
N LYS A 58 -5.79 -3.99 -9.39
CA LYS A 58 -6.72 -3.73 -8.26
C LYS A 58 -6.13 -2.75 -7.26
N THR A 59 -4.85 -2.90 -6.92
CA THR A 59 -4.15 -1.99 -6.02
C THR A 59 -4.09 -0.58 -6.61
N GLY A 60 -3.78 -0.42 -7.90
CA GLY A 60 -3.80 0.88 -8.59
C GLY A 60 -5.18 1.55 -8.52
N ALA A 61 -6.25 0.80 -8.74
CA ALA A 61 -7.62 1.30 -8.61
C ALA A 61 -7.96 1.71 -7.16
N ALA A 62 -7.53 0.90 -6.18
CA ALA A 62 -7.71 1.23 -4.76
C ALA A 62 -6.94 2.50 -4.36
N VAL A 63 -5.69 2.64 -4.80
CA VAL A 63 -4.87 3.85 -4.55
C VAL A 63 -5.55 5.12 -5.05
N ARG A 64 -6.13 5.10 -6.27
CA ARG A 64 -6.88 6.25 -6.80
C ARG A 64 -8.07 6.62 -5.92
N ARG A 65 -8.87 5.65 -5.50
CA ARG A 65 -10.03 5.88 -4.64
C ARG A 65 -9.63 6.41 -3.27
N VAL A 66 -8.60 5.83 -2.66
CA VAL A 66 -8.05 6.30 -1.39
C VAL A 66 -7.51 7.73 -1.52
N ALA A 67 -6.84 8.07 -2.63
CA ALA A 67 -6.38 9.43 -2.90
C ALA A 67 -7.54 10.41 -3.01
N ALA A 68 -8.62 10.07 -3.71
CA ALA A 68 -9.82 10.90 -3.82
C ALA A 68 -10.49 11.13 -2.45
N ILE A 69 -10.57 10.09 -1.61
CA ILE A 69 -11.08 10.21 -0.25
C ILE A 69 -10.22 11.18 0.56
N ARG A 70 -8.90 11.06 0.50
CA ARG A 70 -7.97 11.98 1.19
C ARG A 70 -8.15 13.43 0.71
N GLN A 71 -8.33 13.64 -0.57
CA GLN A 71 -8.60 14.98 -1.14
C GLN A 71 -9.93 15.56 -0.65
N SER A 72 -10.96 14.74 -0.50
CA SER A 72 -12.26 15.15 0.01
C SER A 72 -12.26 15.44 1.51
N TYR A 73 -11.63 14.58 2.30
CA TYR A 73 -11.64 14.70 3.76
C TYR A 73 -10.54 15.64 4.30
N GLY A 74 -9.41 15.79 3.60
CA GLY A 74 -8.28 16.60 4.04
C GLY A 74 -8.67 18.03 4.42
N PRO A 75 -9.34 18.81 3.56
CA PRO A 75 -9.78 20.16 3.87
C PRO A 75 -10.79 20.19 5.03
N ARG A 76 -11.69 19.21 5.11
CA ARG A 76 -12.70 19.13 6.18
C ARG A 76 -12.06 18.84 7.54
N ILE A 77 -11.07 17.93 7.58
CA ILE A 77 -10.29 17.63 8.78
C ILE A 77 -9.47 18.87 9.21
N ALA A 78 -8.89 19.59 8.27
CA ALA A 78 -8.12 20.81 8.55
C ALA A 78 -9.00 21.95 9.06
N ALA A 79 -10.25 22.05 8.59
CA ALA A 79 -11.22 23.04 8.98
C ALA A 79 -12.02 22.68 10.24
N ALA A 80 -11.88 21.46 10.77
CA ALA A 80 -12.60 21.03 11.96
C ALA A 80 -12.26 21.90 13.17
N GLY A 81 -13.30 22.43 13.80
CA GLY A 81 -13.18 23.39 14.91
C GLY A 81 -12.84 22.73 16.24
N THR A 82 -13.12 21.43 16.37
CA THR A 82 -12.89 20.65 17.60
C THR A 82 -12.13 19.37 17.31
N ASP A 83 -11.46 18.84 18.34
CA ASP A 83 -10.75 17.57 18.24
C ASP A 83 -11.71 16.39 18.01
N SER A 84 -12.90 16.45 18.59
CA SER A 84 -13.95 15.44 18.38
C SER A 84 -14.42 15.39 16.93
N GLU A 85 -14.64 16.54 16.32
CA GLU A 85 -15.00 16.67 14.89
C GLU A 85 -13.88 16.10 14.00
N ARG A 86 -12.64 16.45 14.30
CA ARG A 86 -11.46 15.96 13.59
C ARG A 86 -11.36 14.44 13.65
N GLN A 87 -11.53 13.85 14.84
CA GLN A 87 -11.51 12.40 15.03
C GLN A 87 -12.65 11.72 14.26
N ASN A 88 -13.87 12.26 14.31
CA ASN A 88 -15.00 11.71 13.56
C ASN A 88 -14.75 11.71 12.06
N LEU A 89 -14.24 12.80 11.50
CA LEU A 89 -13.88 12.89 10.08
C LEU A 89 -12.78 11.92 9.69
N GLN A 90 -11.77 11.73 10.56
CA GLN A 90 -10.71 10.74 10.33
C GLN A 90 -11.26 9.32 10.32
N GLN A 91 -12.13 8.96 11.26
CA GLN A 91 -12.77 7.65 11.32
C GLN A 91 -13.62 7.39 10.06
N GLN A 92 -14.40 8.37 9.62
CA GLN A 92 -15.17 8.28 8.39
C GLN A 92 -14.25 8.09 7.16
N ALA A 93 -13.20 8.87 7.05
CA ALA A 93 -12.24 8.73 5.96
C ALA A 93 -11.57 7.35 5.94
N MET A 94 -11.22 6.81 7.11
CA MET A 94 -10.65 5.46 7.22
C MET A 94 -11.67 4.38 6.83
N ALA A 95 -12.92 4.49 7.28
CA ALA A 95 -13.99 3.55 6.93
C ALA A 95 -14.26 3.56 5.41
N GLU A 96 -14.34 4.74 4.81
CA GLU A 96 -14.51 4.86 3.36
C GLU A 96 -13.31 4.32 2.58
N ALA A 97 -12.08 4.58 3.05
CA ALA A 97 -10.88 4.05 2.42
C ALA A 97 -10.84 2.52 2.48
N THR A 98 -11.16 1.93 3.64
CA THR A 98 -11.25 0.47 3.80
C THR A 98 -12.31 -0.13 2.87
N LYS A 99 -13.50 0.51 2.82
CA LYS A 99 -14.56 0.10 1.90
C LYS A 99 -14.09 0.17 0.44
N ALA A 100 -13.45 1.26 0.05
CA ALA A 100 -12.95 1.45 -1.31
C ALA A 100 -11.90 0.39 -1.72
N ILE A 101 -11.07 -0.06 -0.80
CA ILE A 101 -10.11 -1.16 -1.00
C ILE A 101 -10.86 -2.49 -1.19
N ASN A 102 -11.83 -2.78 -0.32
CA ASN A 102 -12.64 -4.00 -0.39
C ASN A 102 -13.47 -4.06 -1.67
N ASP A 103 -14.01 -2.93 -2.13
CA ASP A 103 -14.78 -2.82 -3.39
C ASP A 103 -13.92 -3.17 -4.63
N GLN A 104 -12.58 -3.08 -4.52
CA GLN A 104 -11.65 -3.57 -5.56
C GLN A 104 -11.34 -5.07 -5.43
N GLY A 105 -11.93 -5.75 -4.44
CA GLY A 105 -11.66 -7.16 -4.17
C GLY A 105 -10.28 -7.41 -3.56
N LEU A 106 -9.81 -6.46 -2.76
CA LEU A 106 -8.62 -6.58 -1.92
C LEU A 106 -9.01 -6.51 -0.45
N SER A 107 -8.34 -7.27 0.41
CA SER A 107 -8.37 -6.98 1.84
C SER A 107 -7.43 -5.81 2.16
N LEU A 108 -7.63 -5.18 3.32
CA LEU A 108 -6.75 -4.12 3.78
C LEU A 108 -5.30 -4.62 3.95
N ASP A 109 -5.14 -5.86 4.45
CA ASP A 109 -3.83 -6.48 4.62
C ASP A 109 -3.13 -6.73 3.27
N GLN A 110 -3.87 -7.24 2.28
CA GLN A 110 -3.33 -7.42 0.93
C GLN A 110 -2.91 -6.09 0.30
N TYR A 111 -3.73 -5.05 0.47
CA TYR A 111 -3.41 -3.71 -0.01
C TYR A 111 -2.12 -3.19 0.63
N ASN A 112 -2.03 -3.23 1.96
CA ASN A 112 -0.85 -2.78 2.69
C ASN A 112 0.40 -3.56 2.30
N HIS A 113 0.29 -4.89 2.20
CA HIS A 113 1.39 -5.75 1.77
C HIS A 113 1.92 -5.39 0.38
N VAL A 114 1.03 -5.15 -0.58
CA VAL A 114 1.45 -4.73 -1.94
C VAL A 114 2.13 -3.36 -1.91
N ILE A 115 1.64 -2.42 -1.10
CA ILE A 115 2.25 -1.09 -0.96
C ILE A 115 3.64 -1.21 -0.33
N GLU A 116 3.81 -2.01 0.71
CA GLU A 116 5.13 -2.27 1.33
C GLU A 116 6.11 -2.91 0.35
N MET A 117 5.68 -3.93 -0.37
CA MET A 117 6.49 -4.56 -1.40
C MET A 117 6.86 -3.58 -2.53
N ALA A 118 5.93 -2.72 -2.95
CA ALA A 118 6.17 -1.71 -3.97
C ALA A 118 7.17 -0.62 -3.53
N GLN A 119 7.29 -0.39 -2.23
CA GLN A 119 8.32 0.50 -1.67
C GLN A 119 9.71 -0.17 -1.63
N ALA A 120 9.75 -1.48 -1.42
CA ALA A 120 10.99 -2.25 -1.38
C ALA A 120 11.49 -2.66 -2.79
N ASP A 121 10.57 -2.86 -3.74
CA ASP A 121 10.86 -3.25 -5.12
C ASP A 121 10.46 -2.14 -6.11
N PRO A 122 11.44 -1.40 -6.70
CA PRO A 122 11.15 -0.34 -7.64
C PRO A 122 10.42 -0.81 -8.91
N ALA A 123 10.61 -2.06 -9.33
CA ALA A 123 9.92 -2.61 -10.50
C ALA A 123 8.43 -2.81 -10.21
N LEU A 124 8.08 -3.33 -9.04
CA LEU A 124 6.70 -3.43 -8.59
C LEU A 124 6.09 -2.04 -8.36
N GLY A 125 6.85 -1.13 -7.74
CA GLY A 125 6.45 0.27 -7.54
C GLY A 125 6.04 0.94 -8.86
N LYS A 126 6.87 0.78 -9.91
CA LYS A 126 6.55 1.29 -11.24
C LYS A 126 5.26 0.69 -11.81
N ARG A 127 5.07 -0.63 -11.70
CA ARG A 127 3.84 -1.30 -12.17
C ARG A 127 2.58 -0.79 -11.45
N VAL A 128 2.66 -0.54 -10.15
CA VAL A 128 1.56 0.06 -9.38
C VAL A 128 1.27 1.48 -9.85
N VAL A 129 2.30 2.30 -10.07
CA VAL A 129 2.15 3.68 -10.59
C VAL A 129 1.53 3.66 -11.98
N ASP A 130 2.00 2.80 -12.88
CA ASP A 130 1.44 2.63 -14.22
C ASP A 130 -0.05 2.21 -14.14
N ALA A 131 -0.41 1.30 -13.22
CA ALA A 131 -1.80 0.91 -12.98
C ALA A 131 -2.67 2.05 -12.43
N VAL A 132 -2.10 2.95 -11.62
CA VAL A 132 -2.78 4.17 -11.15
C VAL A 132 -3.07 5.11 -12.33
N GLN A 133 -2.14 5.26 -13.25
CA GLN A 133 -2.27 6.17 -14.40
C GLN A 133 -3.17 5.62 -15.50
N SER A 134 -3.11 4.31 -15.77
CA SER A 134 -3.87 3.65 -16.84
C SER A 134 -5.38 3.61 -16.61
N GLY A 135 -5.84 3.90 -15.43
CA GLY A 135 -7.27 3.86 -15.07
C GLY A 135 -7.95 5.24 -15.10
N GLN A 136 -7.34 6.24 -15.72
CA GLN A 136 -7.95 7.57 -15.91
C GLN A 136 -8.72 7.64 -17.23
#